data_f156f9b8db44825c38b6de2257e5c001
#
_entry.id   f156f9b8db44825c38b6de2257e5c001
#
_cell.length_a   1.000
_cell.length_b   1.000
_cell.length_c   1.000
_cell.angle_alpha   90.00
_cell.angle_beta   90.00
_cell.angle_gamma   90.00
#
_symmetry.space_group_name_H-M   'P 1'
#
loop_
_entity.id
_entity.type
_entity.pdbx_description
1 polymer ?
#
loop_
_entity_poly.entity_id
_entity_poly.type
_entity_poly.pdbx_seq_one_letter_code
_entity_poly.pdbx_strand_id
1 'polypeptide(L)'
;MCPSYMVTLDERDTTRARANMLRSVIDGTLPPQELTGEHMKKVMDLCVGCKACKTECPSQVDVASMKTEVLYQMGREHGFSVRQRAAGHMRRGLALAALLPSLYNASSSTRLARRAAALAGIDPRRRLPSVARKTFSKRFADLPQGAGPARVALFNDTWNEYQRPEIGVGAVRLFAAAGVEVLLPRVVCCGRPMLSEGLVDEARKNARRNLDLLYPLVESGVPLVGLEPSCILTLRDDYRKLLPEDGRVEKLSGAARLFEEALLELEAQPPLSEGSPVLLHGHCHQKALVGTGPTEDALALASDVEVVDSGCCGMAGLFGYERGHYEISMKMGERRLFPAVRGAGERVVVAPGTSCREQILDGTGRRALHPAEYLAQLLAE
;
A
#
# COMPACT_ATOMS: atom_id res chain seq x y z
N MET A 1 -7.54 4.97 17.60
CA MET A 1 -6.77 6.17 17.99
C MET A 1 -5.52 6.26 17.14
N CYS A 2 -5.04 7.49 16.85
CA CYS A 2 -3.94 7.72 15.91
C CYS A 2 -2.65 6.99 16.31
N PRO A 3 -2.00 6.21 15.42
CA PRO A 3 -0.80 5.44 15.75
C PRO A 3 0.37 6.28 16.25
N SER A 4 0.53 7.51 15.73
CA SER A 4 1.57 8.43 16.21
C SER A 4 1.33 8.86 17.65
N TYR A 5 0.12 9.27 17.99
CA TYR A 5 -0.22 9.64 19.37
C TYR A 5 0.02 8.48 20.35
N MET A 6 -0.31 7.28 19.98
CA MET A 6 -0.11 6.10 20.82
C MET A 6 1.35 5.83 21.18
N VAL A 7 2.27 6.46 20.47
CA VAL A 7 3.73 6.33 20.68
C VAL A 7 4.30 7.58 21.34
N THR A 8 3.87 8.77 20.91
CA THR A 8 4.42 10.03 21.40
C THR A 8 3.76 10.51 22.67
N LEU A 9 2.47 10.15 22.87
CA LEU A 9 1.58 10.69 23.93
C LEU A 9 1.47 12.22 23.88
N ASP A 10 1.85 12.85 22.78
CA ASP A 10 1.72 14.29 22.55
C ASP A 10 0.36 14.55 21.87
N GLU A 11 -0.45 15.41 22.47
CA GLU A 11 -1.79 15.77 21.98
C GLU A 11 -1.77 16.28 20.52
N ARG A 12 -0.68 16.94 20.07
CA ARG A 12 -0.52 17.38 18.67
C ARG A 12 -0.67 16.25 17.67
N ASP A 13 -0.32 15.04 18.07
CA ASP A 13 -0.31 13.87 17.18
C ASP A 13 -1.64 13.18 17.11
N THR A 14 -2.67 13.71 17.78
CA THR A 14 -4.03 13.19 17.72
C THR A 14 -4.76 13.61 16.43
N THR A 15 -5.75 12.85 16.04
CA THR A 15 -6.69 13.20 14.97
C THR A 15 -7.43 14.50 15.30
N ARG A 16 -7.81 14.69 16.58
CA ARG A 16 -8.51 15.88 17.07
C ARG A 16 -7.66 17.15 16.88
N ALA A 17 -6.39 17.12 17.28
CA ALA A 17 -5.50 18.28 17.14
C ALA A 17 -5.34 18.70 15.69
N ARG A 18 -5.16 17.71 14.78
CA ARG A 18 -5.07 17.96 13.32
C ARG A 18 -6.33 18.60 12.76
N ALA A 19 -7.49 18.06 13.11
CA ALA A 19 -8.77 18.62 12.67
C ALA A 19 -9.03 20.02 13.23
N ASN A 20 -8.71 20.24 14.51
CA ASN A 20 -8.87 21.56 15.16
C ASN A 20 -7.93 22.61 14.56
N MET A 21 -6.67 22.26 14.27
CA MET A 21 -5.74 23.18 13.62
C MET A 21 -6.26 23.65 12.26
N LEU A 22 -6.76 22.71 11.43
CA LEU A 22 -7.39 23.04 10.16
C LEU A 22 -8.64 23.92 10.34
N ARG A 23 -9.51 23.55 11.29
CA ARG A 23 -10.71 24.34 11.59
C ARG A 23 -10.35 25.78 11.98
N SER A 24 -9.34 25.97 12.83
CA SER A 24 -8.92 27.32 13.26
C SER A 24 -8.42 28.20 12.13
N VAL A 25 -7.87 27.61 11.06
CA VAL A 25 -7.53 28.35 9.83
C VAL A 25 -8.78 28.67 9.02
N ILE A 26 -9.70 27.71 8.90
CA ILE A 26 -10.93 27.86 8.08
C ILE A 26 -11.90 28.86 8.71
N ASP A 27 -12.06 28.87 10.04
CA ASP A 27 -12.96 29.77 10.75
C ASP A 27 -12.34 31.17 11.03
N GLY A 28 -11.09 31.39 10.62
CA GLY A 28 -10.40 32.67 10.76
C GLY A 28 -9.79 32.94 12.15
N THR A 29 -9.82 31.96 13.07
CA THR A 29 -9.13 32.06 14.37
C THR A 29 -7.62 32.15 14.19
N LEU A 30 -7.09 31.47 13.17
CA LEU A 30 -5.71 31.60 12.71
C LEU A 30 -5.67 32.24 11.31
N PRO A 31 -4.62 32.97 10.98
CA PRO A 31 -4.49 33.61 9.67
C PRO A 31 -4.39 32.53 8.57
N PRO A 32 -4.93 32.79 7.35
CA PRO A 32 -4.93 31.81 6.24
C PRO A 32 -3.53 31.26 5.88
N GLN A 33 -2.48 32.05 6.09
CA GLN A 33 -1.08 31.65 5.84
C GLN A 33 -0.62 30.47 6.71
N GLU A 34 -1.27 30.26 7.87
CA GLU A 34 -0.97 29.12 8.74
C GLU A 34 -1.35 27.77 8.09
N LEU A 35 -2.18 27.75 7.03
CA LEU A 35 -2.46 26.53 6.28
C LEU A 35 -1.19 25.88 5.72
N THR A 36 -0.23 26.70 5.29
CA THR A 36 1.05 26.29 4.72
C THR A 36 2.23 26.59 5.65
N GLY A 37 1.94 27.08 6.87
CA GLY A 37 2.91 27.46 7.88
C GLY A 37 3.57 26.28 8.60
N GLU A 38 4.65 26.58 9.33
CA GLU A 38 5.44 25.59 10.07
C GLU A 38 4.64 24.89 11.19
N HIS A 39 3.63 25.54 11.80
CA HIS A 39 2.78 24.91 12.81
C HIS A 39 1.93 23.80 12.18
N MET A 40 1.25 24.09 11.05
CA MET A 40 0.46 23.10 10.33
C MET A 40 1.33 21.93 9.88
N LYS A 41 2.52 22.21 9.36
CA LYS A 41 3.48 21.19 8.95
C LYS A 41 3.84 20.27 10.12
N LYS A 42 4.17 20.81 11.30
CA LYS A 42 4.50 20.02 12.50
C LYS A 42 3.33 19.17 12.98
N VAL A 43 2.10 19.69 12.95
CA VAL A 43 0.89 18.97 13.36
C VAL A 43 0.57 17.82 12.38
N MET A 44 0.81 18.00 11.08
CA MET A 44 0.57 16.98 10.05
C MET A 44 1.72 16.00 9.88
N ASP A 45 2.92 16.31 10.34
CA ASP A 45 4.15 15.56 10.08
C ASP A 45 4.02 14.07 10.45
N LEU A 46 3.62 13.75 11.66
CA LEU A 46 3.49 12.38 12.15
C LEU A 46 2.17 11.67 11.76
N CYS A 47 1.36 12.27 10.88
CA CYS A 47 0.21 11.57 10.33
C CYS A 47 0.67 10.55 9.27
N VAL A 48 0.51 9.28 9.54
CA VAL A 48 0.90 8.17 8.65
C VAL A 48 -0.12 7.89 7.53
N GLY A 49 -1.19 8.68 7.42
CA GLY A 49 -2.20 8.52 6.36
C GLY A 49 -2.92 7.16 6.34
N CYS A 50 -3.08 6.51 7.49
CA CYS A 50 -3.64 5.15 7.60
C CYS A 50 -5.16 5.06 7.35
N LYS A 51 -5.86 6.18 7.20
CA LYS A 51 -7.31 6.31 6.97
C LYS A 51 -8.22 5.81 8.12
N ALA A 52 -7.69 5.27 9.21
CA ALA A 52 -8.50 4.78 10.34
C ALA A 52 -9.42 5.88 10.93
N CYS A 53 -8.99 7.13 10.92
CA CYS A 53 -9.81 8.26 11.36
C CYS A 53 -11.14 8.38 10.60
N LYS A 54 -11.16 8.06 9.29
CA LYS A 54 -12.37 8.11 8.47
C LYS A 54 -13.40 7.05 8.91
N THR A 55 -12.92 5.85 9.29
CA THR A 55 -13.79 4.73 9.62
C THR A 55 -14.21 4.74 11.10
N GLU A 56 -13.28 5.10 12.00
CA GLU A 56 -13.54 5.14 13.43
C GLU A 56 -14.37 6.37 13.84
N CYS A 57 -14.40 7.43 13.03
CA CYS A 57 -15.16 8.65 13.32
C CYS A 57 -16.63 8.49 12.83
N PRO A 58 -17.65 8.67 13.69
CA PRO A 58 -19.06 8.64 13.25
C PRO A 58 -19.37 9.66 12.15
N SER A 59 -18.67 10.81 12.13
CA SER A 59 -18.79 11.83 11.09
C SER A 59 -17.85 11.61 9.88
N GLN A 60 -17.17 10.50 9.82
CA GLN A 60 -16.26 10.10 8.74
C GLN A 60 -15.19 11.16 8.37
N VAL A 61 -14.63 11.84 9.36
CA VAL A 61 -13.62 12.89 9.16
C VAL A 61 -12.32 12.28 8.64
N ASP A 62 -12.01 12.52 7.36
CA ASP A 62 -10.85 11.95 6.67
C ASP A 62 -9.61 12.86 6.79
N VAL A 63 -8.93 12.80 7.94
CA VAL A 63 -7.69 13.56 8.17
C VAL A 63 -6.56 13.15 7.22
N ALA A 64 -6.58 11.92 6.70
CA ALA A 64 -5.57 11.49 5.72
C ALA A 64 -5.68 12.27 4.40
N SER A 65 -6.92 12.50 3.92
CA SER A 65 -7.15 13.35 2.74
C SER A 65 -6.87 14.83 3.04
N MET A 66 -7.22 15.31 4.23
CA MET A 66 -6.89 16.67 4.67
C MET A 66 -5.37 16.92 4.70
N LYS A 67 -4.58 15.94 5.20
CA LYS A 67 -3.11 16.02 5.12
C LYS A 67 -2.63 16.14 3.68
N THR A 68 -3.17 15.33 2.78
CA THR A 68 -2.80 15.39 1.35
C THR A 68 -3.05 16.78 0.77
N GLU A 69 -4.19 17.40 1.09
CA GLU A 69 -4.51 18.77 0.66
C GLU A 69 -3.55 19.80 1.26
N VAL A 70 -3.26 19.74 2.56
CA VAL A 70 -2.28 20.62 3.21
C VAL A 70 -0.92 20.53 2.52
N LEU A 71 -0.43 19.30 2.27
CA LEU A 71 0.84 19.09 1.57
C LEU A 71 0.81 19.63 0.13
N TYR A 72 -0.33 19.53 -0.54
CA TYR A 72 -0.53 20.08 -1.87
C TYR A 72 -0.45 21.61 -1.87
N GLN A 73 -1.15 22.27 -0.95
CA GLN A 73 -1.11 23.74 -0.82
C GLN A 73 0.30 24.23 -0.45
N MET A 74 0.98 23.56 0.50
CA MET A 74 2.38 23.84 0.82
C MET A 74 3.29 23.70 -0.42
N GLY A 75 3.10 22.64 -1.20
CA GLY A 75 3.87 22.42 -2.42
C GLY A 75 3.59 23.46 -3.51
N ARG A 76 2.37 23.97 -3.60
CA ARG A 76 2.01 25.06 -4.54
C ARG A 76 2.64 26.39 -4.13
N GLU A 77 2.70 26.68 -2.86
CA GLU A 77 3.22 27.95 -2.34
C GLU A 77 4.75 27.95 -2.27
N HIS A 78 5.34 26.89 -1.75
CA HIS A 78 6.78 26.82 -1.45
C HIS A 78 7.58 25.93 -2.42
N GLY A 79 6.91 25.25 -3.35
CA GLY A 79 7.50 24.27 -4.25
C GLY A 79 7.63 22.88 -3.61
N PHE A 80 7.63 21.84 -4.45
CA PHE A 80 7.88 20.46 -4.02
C PHE A 80 9.37 20.16 -4.03
N SER A 81 9.88 19.60 -2.96
CA SER A 81 11.27 19.17 -2.86
C SER A 81 11.60 18.04 -3.85
N VAL A 82 12.89 17.91 -4.18
CA VAL A 82 13.39 16.79 -5.04
C VAL A 82 13.01 15.44 -4.42
N ARG A 83 13.07 15.31 -3.08
CA ARG A 83 12.69 14.10 -2.36
C ARG A 83 11.21 13.74 -2.58
N GLN A 84 10.29 14.70 -2.41
CA GLN A 84 8.86 14.47 -2.64
C GLN A 84 8.58 14.04 -4.08
N ARG A 85 9.23 14.68 -5.06
CA ARG A 85 9.10 14.31 -6.48
C ARG A 85 9.65 12.90 -6.76
N ALA A 86 10.82 12.57 -6.21
CA ALA A 86 11.42 11.24 -6.35
C ALA A 86 10.52 10.17 -5.73
N ALA A 87 9.97 10.44 -4.54
CA ALA A 87 9.02 9.58 -3.84
C ALA A 87 7.73 9.36 -4.63
N GLY A 88 7.10 10.42 -5.09
CA GLY A 88 5.87 10.34 -5.88
C GLY A 88 6.06 9.59 -7.21
N HIS A 89 7.24 9.71 -7.81
CA HIS A 89 7.58 9.04 -9.08
C HIS A 89 8.39 7.74 -8.92
N MET A 90 8.32 7.09 -7.77
CA MET A 90 9.07 5.86 -7.46
C MET A 90 8.94 4.77 -8.54
N ARG A 91 7.77 4.60 -9.17
CA ARG A 91 7.60 3.64 -10.28
C ARG A 91 8.61 3.87 -11.41
N ARG A 92 8.89 5.14 -11.77
CA ARG A 92 9.87 5.48 -12.81
C ARG A 92 11.29 5.14 -12.37
N GLY A 93 11.63 5.44 -11.11
CA GLY A 93 12.94 5.11 -10.54
C GLY A 93 13.20 3.60 -10.54
N LEU A 94 12.19 2.81 -10.11
CA LEU A 94 12.29 1.35 -10.10
C LEU A 94 12.32 0.76 -11.52
N ALA A 95 11.60 1.35 -12.48
CA ALA A 95 11.69 0.95 -13.89
C ALA A 95 13.09 1.14 -14.45
N LEU A 96 13.75 2.27 -14.14
CA LEU A 96 15.15 2.49 -14.54
C LEU A 96 16.10 1.50 -13.83
N ALA A 97 15.94 1.28 -12.54
CA ALA A 97 16.73 0.30 -11.79
C ALA A 97 16.58 -1.14 -12.35
N ALA A 98 15.39 -1.48 -12.85
CA ALA A 98 15.09 -2.77 -13.45
C ALA A 98 15.74 -3.01 -14.81
N LEU A 99 16.34 -2.00 -15.44
CA LEU A 99 17.16 -2.18 -16.65
C LEU A 99 18.48 -2.88 -16.31
N LEU A 100 19.07 -2.60 -15.14
CA LEU A 100 20.32 -3.17 -14.66
C LEU A 100 20.19 -3.66 -13.21
N PRO A 101 19.35 -4.68 -12.95
CA PRO A 101 18.94 -5.07 -11.59
C PRO A 101 20.14 -5.55 -10.76
N SER A 102 21.08 -6.28 -11.33
CA SER A 102 22.27 -6.77 -10.61
C SER A 102 23.17 -5.61 -10.15
N LEU A 103 23.37 -4.61 -11.00
CA LEU A 103 24.15 -3.41 -10.68
C LEU A 103 23.45 -2.59 -9.58
N TYR A 104 22.15 -2.35 -9.72
CA TYR A 104 21.37 -1.63 -8.71
C TYR A 104 21.44 -2.34 -7.36
N ASN A 105 21.17 -3.64 -7.31
CA ASN A 105 21.15 -4.40 -6.07
C ASN A 105 22.54 -4.46 -5.40
N ALA A 106 23.61 -4.61 -6.19
CA ALA A 106 24.97 -4.57 -5.68
C ALA A 106 25.33 -3.17 -5.13
N SER A 107 25.00 -2.11 -5.86
CA SER A 107 25.30 -0.73 -5.45
C SER A 107 24.48 -0.29 -4.25
N SER A 108 23.15 -0.58 -4.21
CA SER A 108 22.25 -0.15 -3.15
C SER A 108 22.56 -0.76 -1.78
N SER A 109 23.26 -1.91 -1.74
CA SER A 109 23.71 -2.56 -0.51
C SER A 109 25.00 -1.94 0.08
N THR A 110 25.71 -1.09 -0.66
CA THR A 110 27.00 -0.53 -0.24
C THR A 110 26.86 0.53 0.86
N ARG A 111 27.96 0.75 1.61
CA ARG A 111 28.03 1.85 2.59
C ARG A 111 27.91 3.22 1.93
N LEU A 112 28.43 3.37 0.69
CA LEU A 112 28.35 4.61 -0.06
C LEU A 112 26.90 4.94 -0.46
N ALA A 113 26.15 3.97 -0.96
CA ALA A 113 24.72 4.17 -1.28
C ALA A 113 23.89 4.54 -0.03
N ARG A 114 24.15 3.90 1.11
CA ARG A 114 23.52 4.26 2.37
C ARG A 114 23.84 5.69 2.81
N ARG A 115 25.08 6.16 2.62
CA ARG A 115 25.47 7.55 2.89
C ARG A 115 24.75 8.52 1.94
N ALA A 116 24.68 8.19 0.65
CA ALA A 116 23.95 9.01 -0.34
C ALA A 116 22.46 9.07 -0.01
N ALA A 117 21.83 7.95 0.35
CA ALA A 117 20.44 7.89 0.82
C ALA A 117 20.23 8.73 2.09
N ALA A 118 21.19 8.71 3.01
CA ALA A 118 21.17 9.52 4.23
C ALA A 118 21.23 11.03 3.95
N LEU A 119 21.96 11.46 2.92
CA LEU A 119 21.96 12.85 2.45
C LEU A 119 20.60 13.24 1.83
N ALA A 120 19.92 12.26 1.22
CA ALA A 120 18.55 12.44 0.72
C ALA A 120 17.47 12.34 1.81
N GLY A 121 17.86 12.25 3.10
CA GLY A 121 16.94 12.22 4.25
C GLY A 121 16.42 10.84 4.64
N ILE A 122 16.93 9.77 4.04
CA ILE A 122 16.60 8.38 4.40
C ILE A 122 17.45 7.97 5.62
N ASP A 123 16.84 7.31 6.59
CA ASP A 123 17.56 6.81 7.76
C ASP A 123 18.53 5.69 7.34
N PRO A 124 19.82 5.76 7.70
CA PRO A 124 20.84 4.79 7.26
C PRO A 124 20.63 3.37 7.82
N ARG A 125 19.78 3.19 8.81
CA ARG A 125 19.40 1.88 9.37
C ARG A 125 18.40 1.15 8.46
N ARG A 126 17.67 1.87 7.59
CA ARG A 126 16.75 1.26 6.61
C ARG A 126 17.49 0.64 5.43
N ARG A 127 17.04 -0.52 5.04
CA ARG A 127 17.52 -1.19 3.83
C ARG A 127 16.72 -0.68 2.63
N LEU A 128 17.40 -0.31 1.57
CA LEU A 128 16.72 -0.01 0.32
C LEU A 128 16.22 -1.32 -0.30
N PRO A 129 14.95 -1.39 -0.71
CA PRO A 129 14.40 -2.60 -1.31
C PRO A 129 15.14 -2.99 -2.60
N SER A 130 15.37 -4.29 -2.79
CA SER A 130 15.98 -4.81 -4.01
C SER A 130 14.99 -4.80 -5.18
N VAL A 131 15.53 -4.80 -6.41
CA VAL A 131 14.77 -4.92 -7.66
C VAL A 131 14.90 -6.35 -8.19
N ALA A 132 13.79 -6.91 -8.65
CA ALA A 132 13.76 -8.25 -9.21
C ALA A 132 14.57 -8.34 -10.53
N ARG A 133 15.26 -9.46 -10.75
CA ARG A 133 16.03 -9.70 -11.98
C ARG A 133 15.14 -9.81 -13.23
N LYS A 134 13.95 -10.38 -13.09
CA LYS A 134 12.93 -10.50 -14.14
C LYS A 134 11.63 -9.90 -13.59
N THR A 135 11.11 -8.85 -14.23
CA THR A 135 9.88 -8.17 -13.78
C THR A 135 8.67 -9.08 -13.89
N PHE A 136 7.57 -8.74 -13.21
CA PHE A 136 6.35 -9.55 -13.28
C PHE A 136 5.81 -9.63 -14.71
N SER A 137 5.73 -8.53 -15.45
CA SER A 137 5.27 -8.53 -16.84
C SER A 137 6.05 -9.49 -17.73
N LYS A 138 7.38 -9.60 -17.52
CA LYS A 138 8.23 -10.55 -18.26
C LYS A 138 7.98 -12.02 -17.84
N ARG A 139 7.57 -12.26 -16.60
CA ARG A 139 7.24 -13.62 -16.13
C ARG A 139 5.85 -14.04 -16.57
N PHE A 140 4.92 -13.09 -16.62
CA PHE A 140 3.51 -13.33 -16.91
C PHE A 140 3.28 -14.07 -18.24
N ALA A 141 4.08 -13.76 -19.27
CA ALA A 141 3.98 -14.38 -20.59
C ALA A 141 4.16 -15.91 -20.56
N ASP A 142 4.89 -16.41 -19.56
CA ASP A 142 5.22 -17.85 -19.42
C ASP A 142 4.27 -18.56 -18.41
N LEU A 143 3.26 -17.85 -17.84
CA LEU A 143 2.39 -18.42 -16.81
C LEU A 143 1.18 -19.13 -17.40
N PRO A 144 0.71 -20.21 -16.74
CA PRO A 144 -0.53 -20.86 -17.12
C PRO A 144 -1.71 -19.91 -16.96
N GLN A 145 -2.70 -20.06 -17.83
CA GLN A 145 -3.97 -19.33 -17.78
C GLN A 145 -5.11 -20.31 -17.59
N GLY A 146 -6.17 -19.90 -16.90
CA GLY A 146 -7.38 -20.68 -16.80
C GLY A 146 -8.12 -20.79 -18.13
N ALA A 147 -8.76 -21.91 -18.36
CA ALA A 147 -9.50 -22.20 -19.59
C ALA A 147 -11.01 -21.96 -19.49
N GLY A 148 -11.50 -21.51 -18.32
CA GLY A 148 -12.91 -21.22 -18.07
C GLY A 148 -13.34 -19.86 -18.66
N PRO A 149 -14.63 -19.53 -18.58
CA PRO A 149 -15.18 -18.29 -19.10
C PRO A 149 -14.92 -17.07 -18.20
N ALA A 150 -14.58 -17.32 -16.94
CA ALA A 150 -14.34 -16.26 -15.96
C ALA A 150 -12.99 -15.56 -16.21
N ARG A 151 -12.99 -14.25 -16.10
CA ARG A 151 -11.80 -13.41 -16.31
C ARG A 151 -11.64 -12.39 -15.20
N VAL A 152 -10.39 -12.10 -14.85
CA VAL A 152 -10.02 -10.98 -13.95
C VAL A 152 -8.93 -10.13 -14.60
N ALA A 153 -8.91 -8.83 -14.35
CA ALA A 153 -7.86 -7.93 -14.81
C ALA A 153 -6.96 -7.58 -13.64
N LEU A 154 -5.68 -8.00 -13.69
CA LEU A 154 -4.74 -7.75 -12.62
C LEU A 154 -4.14 -6.34 -12.74
N PHE A 155 -4.39 -5.49 -11.74
CA PHE A 155 -3.72 -4.21 -11.61
C PHE A 155 -2.27 -4.41 -11.19
N ASN A 156 -1.38 -4.44 -12.16
CA ASN A 156 0.05 -4.66 -11.93
C ASN A 156 0.70 -3.44 -11.27
N ASP A 157 0.68 -3.41 -9.95
CA ASP A 157 1.26 -2.33 -9.15
C ASP A 157 2.80 -2.28 -9.23
N THR A 158 3.37 -1.20 -8.70
CA THR A 158 4.81 -0.94 -8.74
C THR A 158 5.64 -1.99 -8.01
N TRP A 159 5.13 -2.49 -6.89
CA TRP A 159 5.85 -3.40 -6.01
C TRP A 159 5.92 -4.81 -6.60
N ASN A 160 4.79 -5.30 -7.12
CA ASN A 160 4.72 -6.56 -7.84
C ASN A 160 5.55 -6.54 -9.12
N GLU A 161 5.46 -5.46 -9.91
CA GLU A 161 6.19 -5.37 -11.17
C GLU A 161 7.69 -5.47 -10.96
N TYR A 162 8.25 -4.70 -10.00
CA TYR A 162 9.69 -4.48 -9.94
C TYR A 162 10.40 -5.13 -8.75
N GLN A 163 9.71 -5.44 -7.66
CA GLN A 163 10.37 -5.91 -6.44
C GLN A 163 9.99 -7.33 -6.03
N ARG A 164 8.69 -7.68 -6.10
CA ARG A 164 8.14 -8.95 -5.62
C ARG A 164 7.25 -9.63 -6.68
N PRO A 165 7.78 -9.91 -7.88
CA PRO A 165 7.00 -10.54 -8.96
C PRO A 165 6.46 -11.91 -8.59
N GLU A 166 7.04 -12.60 -7.62
CA GLU A 166 6.56 -13.88 -7.08
C GLU A 166 5.13 -13.81 -6.54
N ILE A 167 4.70 -12.66 -6.02
CA ILE A 167 3.34 -12.47 -5.54
C ILE A 167 2.34 -12.51 -6.69
N GLY A 168 2.65 -11.77 -7.78
CA GLY A 168 1.83 -11.79 -8.99
C GLY A 168 1.80 -13.17 -9.64
N VAL A 169 2.94 -13.88 -9.66
CA VAL A 169 3.01 -15.27 -10.15
C VAL A 169 2.10 -16.19 -9.33
N GLY A 170 2.13 -16.06 -7.99
CA GLY A 170 1.26 -16.83 -7.10
C GLY A 170 -0.22 -16.58 -7.37
N ALA A 171 -0.61 -15.30 -7.51
CA ALA A 171 -1.99 -14.93 -7.82
C ALA A 171 -2.47 -15.51 -9.17
N VAL A 172 -1.65 -15.42 -10.23
CA VAL A 172 -2.00 -15.98 -11.54
C VAL A 172 -2.15 -17.50 -11.46
N ARG A 173 -1.27 -18.20 -10.75
CA ARG A 173 -1.37 -19.66 -10.58
C ARG A 173 -2.65 -20.06 -9.84
N LEU A 174 -3.04 -19.32 -8.81
CA LEU A 174 -4.28 -19.57 -8.05
C LEU A 174 -5.52 -19.36 -8.93
N PHE A 175 -5.58 -18.26 -9.66
CA PHE A 175 -6.69 -18.00 -10.59
C PHE A 175 -6.74 -19.04 -11.72
N ALA A 176 -5.59 -19.40 -12.29
CA ALA A 176 -5.52 -20.43 -13.33
C ALA A 176 -5.98 -21.81 -12.84
N ALA A 177 -5.60 -22.20 -11.62
CA ALA A 177 -6.04 -23.44 -10.99
C ALA A 177 -7.56 -23.45 -10.70
N ALA A 178 -8.16 -22.27 -10.51
CA ALA A 178 -9.61 -22.10 -10.42
C ALA A 178 -10.31 -21.94 -11.80
N GLY A 179 -9.59 -22.12 -12.90
CA GLY A 179 -10.13 -22.00 -14.26
C GLY A 179 -10.30 -20.57 -14.77
N VAL A 180 -9.77 -19.57 -14.09
CA VAL A 180 -9.94 -18.14 -14.40
C VAL A 180 -8.80 -17.62 -15.25
N GLU A 181 -9.12 -16.93 -16.36
CA GLU A 181 -8.16 -16.20 -17.19
C GLU A 181 -7.73 -14.90 -16.52
N VAL A 182 -6.42 -14.65 -16.39
CA VAL A 182 -5.90 -13.39 -15.86
C VAL A 182 -5.44 -12.48 -17.00
N LEU A 183 -6.09 -11.32 -17.12
CA LEU A 183 -5.68 -10.29 -18.05
C LEU A 183 -4.65 -9.37 -17.37
N LEU A 184 -3.61 -8.97 -18.09
CA LEU A 184 -2.60 -8.02 -17.62
C LEU A 184 -2.66 -6.72 -18.44
N PRO A 185 -3.59 -5.81 -18.14
CA PRO A 185 -3.71 -4.55 -18.85
C PRO A 185 -2.50 -3.64 -18.59
N ARG A 186 -2.25 -2.72 -19.51
CA ARG A 186 -1.30 -1.64 -19.25
C ARG A 186 -1.86 -0.71 -18.17
N VAL A 187 -1.01 -0.36 -17.21
CA VAL A 187 -1.35 0.57 -16.13
C VAL A 187 -0.21 1.53 -15.85
N VAL A 188 -0.53 2.68 -15.27
CA VAL A 188 0.46 3.56 -14.64
C VAL A 188 0.38 3.44 -13.13
N CYS A 189 1.24 4.14 -12.38
CA CYS A 189 1.18 4.15 -10.92
C CYS A 189 -0.23 4.55 -10.45
N CYS A 190 -0.75 3.87 -9.43
CA CYS A 190 -2.08 4.18 -8.85
C CYS A 190 -2.21 5.62 -8.34
N GLY A 191 -1.10 6.31 -8.08
CA GLY A 191 -1.07 7.66 -7.52
C GLY A 191 -0.88 7.72 -6.00
N ARG A 192 -0.93 6.59 -5.29
CA ARG A 192 -0.79 6.59 -3.81
C ARG A 192 0.49 7.27 -3.30
N PRO A 193 1.69 6.99 -3.84
CA PRO A 193 2.90 7.69 -3.45
C PRO A 193 2.83 9.21 -3.69
N MET A 194 2.21 9.62 -4.79
CA MET A 194 2.01 11.03 -5.14
C MET A 194 1.10 11.72 -4.11
N LEU A 195 -0.03 11.11 -3.74
CA LEU A 195 -0.95 11.63 -2.73
C LEU A 195 -0.28 11.74 -1.36
N SER A 196 0.59 10.80 -1.00
CA SER A 196 1.34 10.84 0.26
C SER A 196 2.31 12.03 0.36
N GLU A 197 2.80 12.51 -0.78
CA GLU A 197 3.72 13.64 -0.89
C GLU A 197 3.04 14.96 -1.31
N GLY A 198 1.71 15.00 -1.44
CA GLY A 198 0.96 16.19 -1.85
C GLY A 198 0.98 16.47 -3.36
N LEU A 199 1.51 15.58 -4.20
CA LEU A 199 1.55 15.73 -5.66
C LEU A 199 0.19 15.38 -6.29
N VAL A 200 -0.85 16.14 -5.91
CA VAL A 200 -2.25 15.84 -6.27
C VAL A 200 -2.49 15.94 -7.77
N ASP A 201 -1.91 16.91 -8.47
CA ASP A 201 -2.10 17.08 -9.91
C ASP A 201 -1.50 15.92 -10.72
N GLU A 202 -0.36 15.39 -10.29
CA GLU A 202 0.26 14.20 -10.87
C GLU A 202 -0.55 12.94 -10.59
N ALA A 203 -1.08 12.82 -9.36
CA ALA A 203 -1.97 11.73 -9.00
C ALA A 203 -3.25 11.76 -9.85
N ARG A 204 -3.84 12.94 -10.05
CA ARG A 204 -5.04 13.14 -10.90
C ARG A 204 -4.77 12.76 -12.36
N LYS A 205 -3.61 13.13 -12.93
CA LYS A 205 -3.20 12.72 -14.29
C LYS A 205 -3.08 11.20 -14.39
N ASN A 206 -2.49 10.56 -13.40
CA ASN A 206 -2.36 9.09 -13.38
C ASN A 206 -3.73 8.42 -13.21
N ALA A 207 -4.60 8.95 -12.35
CA ALA A 207 -5.95 8.43 -12.16
C ALA A 207 -6.76 8.47 -13.46
N ARG A 208 -6.74 9.59 -14.18
CA ARG A 208 -7.39 9.73 -15.49
C ARG A 208 -6.85 8.71 -16.48
N ARG A 209 -5.51 8.57 -16.57
CA ARG A 209 -4.89 7.62 -17.48
C ARG A 209 -5.23 6.17 -17.15
N ASN A 210 -5.24 5.78 -15.89
CA ASN A 210 -5.66 4.44 -15.48
C ASN A 210 -7.16 4.23 -15.76
N LEU A 211 -8.00 5.24 -15.54
CA LEU A 211 -9.41 5.17 -15.88
C LEU A 211 -9.61 4.89 -17.38
N ASP A 212 -8.92 5.63 -18.26
CA ASP A 212 -9.01 5.45 -19.71
C ASP A 212 -8.53 4.05 -20.16
N LEU A 213 -7.49 3.51 -19.50
CA LEU A 213 -6.92 2.20 -19.84
C LEU A 213 -7.77 1.02 -19.33
N LEU A 214 -8.40 1.17 -18.17
CA LEU A 214 -9.07 0.08 -17.46
C LEU A 214 -10.59 0.06 -17.68
N TYR A 215 -11.19 1.21 -17.97
CA TYR A 215 -12.63 1.33 -18.10
C TYR A 215 -13.24 0.37 -19.13
N PRO A 216 -12.66 0.13 -20.32
CA PRO A 216 -13.21 -0.82 -21.29
C PRO A 216 -13.35 -2.25 -20.73
N LEU A 217 -12.41 -2.69 -19.89
CA LEU A 217 -12.49 -4.00 -19.22
C LEU A 217 -13.59 -4.01 -18.16
N VAL A 218 -13.64 -2.97 -17.34
CA VAL A 218 -14.68 -2.82 -16.32
C VAL A 218 -16.07 -2.70 -16.93
N GLU A 219 -16.20 -1.98 -18.05
CA GLU A 219 -17.45 -1.83 -18.78
C GLU A 219 -17.96 -3.16 -19.32
N SER A 220 -17.06 -4.07 -19.71
CA SER A 220 -17.39 -5.43 -20.14
C SER A 220 -17.63 -6.41 -18.96
N GLY A 221 -17.63 -5.93 -17.71
CA GLY A 221 -17.91 -6.74 -16.52
C GLY A 221 -16.70 -7.43 -15.90
N VAL A 222 -15.47 -7.20 -16.40
CA VAL A 222 -14.24 -7.80 -15.85
C VAL A 222 -13.84 -7.07 -14.56
N PRO A 223 -13.73 -7.77 -13.40
CA PRO A 223 -13.28 -7.16 -12.16
C PRO A 223 -11.78 -6.81 -12.21
N LEU A 224 -11.42 -5.72 -11.53
CA LEU A 224 -10.03 -5.29 -11.35
C LEU A 224 -9.50 -5.84 -10.04
N VAL A 225 -8.44 -6.61 -10.09
CA VAL A 225 -7.83 -7.25 -8.92
C VAL A 225 -6.50 -6.59 -8.60
N GLY A 226 -6.30 -6.19 -7.33
CA GLY A 226 -5.04 -5.65 -6.86
C GLY A 226 -4.42 -6.48 -5.75
N LEU A 227 -3.10 -6.62 -5.80
CA LEU A 227 -2.32 -7.36 -4.81
C LEU A 227 -1.79 -6.45 -3.70
N GLU A 228 -1.49 -5.20 -3.99
CA GLU A 228 -1.10 -4.23 -2.97
C GLU A 228 -2.34 -3.44 -2.51
N PRO A 229 -2.80 -3.62 -1.24
CA PRO A 229 -4.03 -2.98 -0.76
C PRO A 229 -4.00 -1.46 -0.91
N SER A 230 -2.86 -0.82 -0.66
CA SER A 230 -2.74 0.63 -0.82
C SER A 230 -2.94 1.11 -2.26
N CYS A 231 -2.64 0.27 -3.25
CA CYS A 231 -2.81 0.59 -4.67
C CYS A 231 -4.27 0.42 -5.12
N ILE A 232 -4.84 -0.77 -4.91
CA ILE A 232 -6.21 -1.05 -5.38
C ILE A 232 -7.26 -0.23 -4.63
N LEU A 233 -7.05 0.02 -3.34
CA LEU A 233 -7.94 0.85 -2.55
C LEU A 233 -7.80 2.35 -2.88
N THR A 234 -6.70 2.78 -3.51
CA THR A 234 -6.61 4.13 -4.11
C THR A 234 -7.58 4.25 -5.29
N LEU A 235 -7.71 3.23 -6.14
CA LEU A 235 -8.71 3.21 -7.22
C LEU A 235 -10.14 3.21 -6.65
N ARG A 236 -10.37 2.49 -5.56
CA ARG A 236 -11.68 2.31 -4.95
C ARG A 236 -12.17 3.53 -4.16
N ASP A 237 -11.27 4.27 -3.49
CA ASP A 237 -11.61 5.40 -2.61
C ASP A 237 -11.09 6.75 -3.13
N ASP A 238 -9.77 6.89 -3.37
CA ASP A 238 -9.17 8.19 -3.68
C ASP A 238 -9.53 8.71 -5.09
N TYR A 239 -9.77 7.82 -6.08
CA TYR A 239 -10.13 8.24 -7.45
C TYR A 239 -11.45 9.02 -7.51
N ARG A 240 -12.42 8.70 -6.64
CA ARG A 240 -13.66 9.46 -6.50
C ARG A 240 -13.41 10.93 -6.13
N LYS A 241 -12.37 11.19 -5.33
CA LYS A 241 -11.98 12.54 -4.94
C LYS A 241 -11.10 13.23 -5.98
N LEU A 242 -10.30 12.46 -6.72
CA LEU A 242 -9.41 12.98 -7.76
C LEU A 242 -10.15 13.37 -9.04
N LEU A 243 -11.22 12.66 -9.38
CA LEU A 243 -11.99 12.80 -10.62
C LEU A 243 -13.51 12.85 -10.34
N PRO A 244 -13.99 13.77 -9.49
CA PRO A 244 -15.39 13.79 -9.06
C PRO A 244 -16.38 14.01 -10.20
N GLU A 245 -15.95 14.64 -11.30
CA GLU A 245 -16.78 14.96 -12.45
C GLU A 245 -16.87 13.82 -13.49
N ASP A 246 -16.07 12.75 -13.34
CA ASP A 246 -16.02 11.64 -14.30
C ASP A 246 -16.85 10.45 -13.81
N GLY A 247 -18.06 10.29 -14.31
CA GLY A 247 -19.00 9.24 -13.91
C GLY A 247 -18.48 7.80 -14.09
N ARG A 248 -17.43 7.60 -14.91
CA ARG A 248 -16.79 6.29 -15.09
C ARG A 248 -16.08 5.81 -13.81
N VAL A 249 -15.70 6.75 -12.93
CA VAL A 249 -15.00 6.44 -11.69
C VAL A 249 -15.82 5.54 -10.78
N GLU A 250 -17.12 5.75 -10.67
CA GLU A 250 -17.98 4.92 -9.81
C GLU A 250 -17.97 3.46 -10.25
N LYS A 251 -18.06 3.21 -11.56
CA LYS A 251 -18.02 1.85 -12.10
C LYS A 251 -16.64 1.21 -11.90
N LEU A 252 -15.55 1.96 -12.16
CA LEU A 252 -14.18 1.48 -11.91
C LEU A 252 -13.96 1.17 -10.43
N SER A 253 -14.36 2.07 -9.53
CA SER A 253 -14.23 1.88 -8.08
C SER A 253 -15.05 0.70 -7.57
N GLY A 254 -16.26 0.50 -8.12
CA GLY A 254 -17.13 -0.64 -7.82
C GLY A 254 -16.59 -1.97 -8.32
N ALA A 255 -15.78 -1.98 -9.38
CA ALA A 255 -15.15 -3.18 -9.93
C ALA A 255 -13.80 -3.53 -9.25
N ALA A 256 -13.22 -2.61 -8.47
CA ALA A 256 -11.93 -2.82 -7.82
C ALA A 256 -12.06 -3.78 -6.63
N ARG A 257 -11.25 -4.85 -6.62
CA ARG A 257 -11.21 -5.91 -5.60
C ARG A 257 -9.80 -6.08 -5.06
N LEU A 258 -9.68 -6.34 -3.77
CA LEU A 258 -8.50 -7.00 -3.23
C LEU A 258 -8.38 -8.40 -3.86
N PHE A 259 -7.17 -8.95 -3.91
CA PHE A 259 -6.95 -10.31 -4.38
C PHE A 259 -7.83 -11.32 -3.63
N GLU A 260 -7.92 -11.18 -2.34
CA GLU A 260 -8.66 -12.06 -1.45
C GLU A 260 -10.19 -11.96 -1.69
N GLU A 261 -10.72 -10.74 -1.89
CA GLU A 261 -12.13 -10.55 -2.29
C GLU A 261 -12.41 -11.28 -3.61
N ALA A 262 -11.56 -11.06 -4.61
CA ALA A 262 -11.73 -11.68 -5.92
C ALA A 262 -11.61 -13.22 -5.87
N LEU A 263 -10.72 -13.74 -5.02
CA LEU A 263 -10.57 -15.19 -4.83
C LEU A 263 -11.84 -15.80 -4.24
N LEU A 264 -12.42 -15.17 -3.22
CA LEU A 264 -13.63 -15.65 -2.56
C LEU A 264 -14.90 -15.51 -3.42
N GLU A 265 -14.92 -14.56 -4.35
CA GLU A 265 -16.03 -14.36 -5.30
C GLU A 265 -16.05 -15.42 -6.43
N LEU A 266 -15.05 -16.31 -6.53
CA LEU A 266 -15.01 -17.35 -7.58
C LEU A 266 -16.06 -18.45 -7.33
N GLU A 267 -16.69 -18.95 -8.40
CA GLU A 267 -17.62 -20.09 -8.35
C GLU A 267 -16.90 -21.39 -7.92
N ALA A 268 -15.66 -21.58 -8.37
CA ALA A 268 -14.80 -22.69 -8.00
C ALA A 268 -13.52 -22.19 -7.35
N GLN A 269 -13.23 -22.70 -6.16
CA GLN A 269 -11.99 -22.36 -5.47
C GLN A 269 -10.81 -23.17 -6.01
N PRO A 270 -9.58 -22.62 -6.01
CA PRO A 270 -8.41 -23.40 -6.37
C PRO A 270 -8.24 -24.59 -5.41
N PRO A 271 -7.77 -25.75 -5.88
CA PRO A 271 -7.51 -26.90 -5.01
C PRO A 271 -6.31 -26.59 -4.11
N LEU A 272 -6.54 -26.49 -2.81
CA LEU A 272 -5.53 -26.18 -1.81
C LEU A 272 -5.36 -27.35 -0.84
N SER A 273 -4.10 -27.69 -0.56
CA SER A 273 -3.74 -28.61 0.53
C SER A 273 -3.78 -27.86 1.87
N GLU A 274 -3.94 -28.59 2.97
CA GLU A 274 -3.84 -28.05 4.31
C GLU A 274 -2.48 -27.39 4.57
N GLY A 275 -2.49 -26.18 5.06
CA GLY A 275 -1.31 -25.36 5.36
C GLY A 275 -1.04 -25.23 6.85
N SER A 276 0.11 -24.67 7.18
CA SER A 276 0.48 -24.34 8.56
C SER A 276 -0.42 -23.22 9.11
N PRO A 277 -0.62 -23.15 10.44
CA PRO A 277 -1.32 -22.03 11.06
C PRO A 277 -0.68 -20.67 10.70
N VAL A 278 -1.49 -19.65 10.52
CA VAL A 278 -1.09 -18.33 10.05
C VAL A 278 -1.26 -17.28 11.14
N LEU A 279 -0.28 -16.37 11.26
CA LEU A 279 -0.40 -15.11 11.97
C LEU A 279 -0.57 -13.98 10.95
N LEU A 280 -1.77 -13.40 10.86
CA LEU A 280 -2.12 -12.36 9.91
C LEU A 280 -1.95 -10.95 10.48
N HIS A 281 -1.18 -10.09 9.80
CA HIS A 281 -1.22 -8.64 10.00
C HIS A 281 -1.92 -7.95 8.84
N GLY A 282 -3.16 -7.49 9.04
CA GLY A 282 -3.93 -6.75 8.03
C GLY A 282 -3.33 -5.37 7.72
N HIS A 283 -3.37 -4.96 6.46
CA HIS A 283 -2.90 -3.64 6.00
C HIS A 283 -3.81 -2.51 6.53
N CYS A 284 -3.24 -1.36 6.93
CA CYS A 284 -3.99 -0.27 7.54
C CYS A 284 -5.12 0.30 6.65
N HIS A 285 -4.89 0.51 5.34
CA HIS A 285 -5.93 0.94 4.41
C HIS A 285 -7.01 -0.13 4.22
N GLN A 286 -6.64 -1.40 4.22
CA GLN A 286 -7.59 -2.51 4.17
C GLN A 286 -8.47 -2.49 5.41
N LYS A 287 -7.89 -2.47 6.62
CA LYS A 287 -8.64 -2.37 7.88
C LYS A 287 -9.62 -1.20 7.89
N ALA A 288 -9.18 -0.05 7.36
CA ALA A 288 -9.99 1.16 7.35
C ALA A 288 -11.13 1.14 6.33
N LEU A 289 -11.00 0.48 5.18
CA LEU A 289 -11.95 0.61 4.07
C LEU A 289 -12.77 -0.66 3.80
N VAL A 290 -12.26 -1.82 4.18
CA VAL A 290 -12.84 -3.14 3.85
C VAL A 290 -12.94 -4.04 5.09
N GLY A 291 -12.02 -3.91 6.04
CA GLY A 291 -11.82 -4.87 7.12
C GLY A 291 -10.80 -5.95 6.75
N THR A 292 -10.45 -6.81 7.71
CA THR A 292 -9.53 -7.93 7.49
C THR A 292 -10.24 -9.21 7.06
N GLY A 293 -11.58 -9.27 7.21
CA GLY A 293 -12.41 -10.44 6.94
C GLY A 293 -12.08 -11.16 5.63
N PRO A 294 -12.07 -10.49 4.47
CA PRO A 294 -11.75 -11.15 3.21
C PRO A 294 -10.39 -11.85 3.18
N THR A 295 -9.37 -11.29 3.86
CA THR A 295 -8.06 -11.95 3.93
C THR A 295 -8.06 -13.12 4.92
N GLU A 296 -8.77 -12.99 6.03
CA GLU A 296 -8.99 -14.07 7.00
C GLU A 296 -9.71 -15.25 6.33
N ASP A 297 -10.82 -14.99 5.66
CA ASP A 297 -11.64 -16.00 4.98
C ASP A 297 -10.85 -16.68 3.84
N ALA A 298 -10.10 -15.92 3.05
CA ALA A 298 -9.27 -16.49 1.98
C ALA A 298 -8.15 -17.39 2.52
N LEU A 299 -7.51 -17.02 3.62
CA LEU A 299 -6.50 -17.86 4.26
C LEU A 299 -7.11 -19.07 4.97
N ALA A 300 -8.33 -18.92 5.51
CA ALA A 300 -9.07 -19.99 6.16
C ALA A 300 -9.50 -21.12 5.20
N LEU A 301 -9.42 -20.91 3.88
CA LEU A 301 -9.59 -21.98 2.89
C LEU A 301 -8.57 -23.15 3.08
N ALA A 302 -7.42 -22.85 3.72
CA ALA A 302 -6.34 -23.84 3.86
C ALA A 302 -5.65 -23.85 5.22
N SER A 303 -5.94 -22.93 6.15
CA SER A 303 -5.17 -22.79 7.39
C SER A 303 -5.98 -22.16 8.52
N ASP A 304 -5.59 -22.47 9.77
CA ASP A 304 -6.05 -21.68 10.92
C ASP A 304 -5.43 -20.30 10.90
N VAL A 305 -6.23 -19.25 11.15
CA VAL A 305 -5.81 -17.85 11.07
C VAL A 305 -5.97 -17.14 12.40
N GLU A 306 -4.86 -16.62 12.94
CA GLU A 306 -4.85 -15.69 14.06
C GLU A 306 -4.53 -14.29 13.55
N VAL A 307 -5.39 -13.31 13.86
CA VAL A 307 -5.19 -11.90 13.46
C VAL A 307 -4.50 -11.12 14.55
N VAL A 308 -3.41 -10.44 14.20
CA VAL A 308 -2.75 -9.51 15.14
C VAL A 308 -3.61 -8.28 15.35
N ASP A 309 -4.07 -8.06 16.59
CA ASP A 309 -4.74 -6.80 16.97
C ASP A 309 -3.73 -5.64 17.02
N SER A 310 -3.32 -5.19 15.85
CA SER A 310 -2.39 -4.07 15.67
C SER A 310 -3.03 -2.99 14.79
N GLY A 311 -2.64 -1.74 15.01
CA GLY A 311 -2.99 -0.62 14.12
C GLY A 311 -2.12 -0.61 12.86
N CYS A 312 -1.50 0.54 12.56
CA CYS A 312 -0.50 0.67 11.51
C CYS A 312 0.82 -0.01 11.93
N CYS A 313 1.51 -0.65 10.97
CA CYS A 313 2.86 -1.22 11.21
C CYS A 313 3.93 -0.15 11.48
N GLY A 314 3.66 1.12 11.13
CA GLY A 314 4.58 2.24 11.30
C GLY A 314 5.45 2.57 10.09
N MET A 315 5.50 1.74 9.04
CA MET A 315 6.29 2.02 7.83
C MET A 315 5.64 3.11 6.96
N ALA A 316 4.35 2.97 6.66
CA ALA A 316 3.55 3.93 5.88
C ALA A 316 4.28 4.52 4.64
N GLY A 317 4.70 3.67 3.72
CA GLY A 317 5.46 4.06 2.55
C GLY A 317 6.83 4.61 2.93
N LEU A 318 7.13 5.86 2.58
CA LEU A 318 8.42 6.50 2.90
C LEU A 318 8.52 7.05 4.32
N PHE A 319 7.41 7.24 5.03
CA PHE A 319 7.41 7.78 6.39
C PHE A 319 8.44 7.07 7.31
N GLY A 320 8.40 5.74 7.35
CA GLY A 320 9.32 4.96 8.16
C GLY A 320 10.77 4.95 7.66
N TYR A 321 11.01 5.36 6.42
CA TYR A 321 12.36 5.51 5.88
C TYR A 321 13.00 6.86 6.22
N GLU A 322 12.21 7.87 6.61
CA GLU A 322 12.73 9.20 6.91
C GLU A 322 13.52 9.20 8.23
N ARG A 323 14.66 9.91 8.23
CA ARG A 323 15.56 10.00 9.39
C ARG A 323 14.85 10.47 10.66
N GLY A 324 13.95 11.44 10.55
CA GLY A 324 13.20 11.99 11.70
C GLY A 324 12.10 11.07 12.22
N HIS A 325 11.66 10.09 11.41
CA HIS A 325 10.50 9.24 11.70
C HIS A 325 10.87 7.79 12.08
N TYR A 326 12.12 7.38 11.88
CA TYR A 326 12.55 6.00 12.09
C TYR A 326 12.19 5.48 13.48
N GLU A 327 12.56 6.21 14.55
CA GLU A 327 12.30 5.79 15.94
C GLU A 327 10.79 5.65 16.22
N ILE A 328 9.99 6.61 15.74
CA ILE A 328 8.53 6.59 15.89
C ILE A 328 7.93 5.41 15.10
N SER A 329 8.42 5.19 13.88
CA SER A 329 8.02 4.06 13.04
C SER A 329 8.28 2.72 13.72
N MET A 330 9.49 2.52 14.29
CA MET A 330 9.84 1.31 15.01
C MET A 330 9.01 1.13 16.29
N LYS A 331 8.80 2.21 17.07
CA LYS A 331 7.94 2.17 18.26
C LYS A 331 6.49 1.82 17.93
N MET A 332 5.95 2.27 16.77
CA MET A 332 4.61 1.86 16.34
C MET A 332 4.52 0.34 16.12
N GLY A 333 5.51 -0.26 15.45
CA GLY A 333 5.59 -1.71 15.26
C GLY A 333 5.77 -2.46 16.58
N GLU A 334 6.59 -1.93 17.48
CA GLU A 334 6.90 -2.54 18.76
C GLU A 334 5.72 -2.59 19.73
N ARG A 335 4.71 -1.74 19.56
CA ARG A 335 3.53 -1.73 20.43
C ARG A 335 2.77 -3.06 20.46
N ARG A 336 2.58 -3.72 19.32
CA ARG A 336 1.83 -4.98 19.22
C ARG A 336 2.36 -5.91 18.13
N LEU A 337 2.71 -5.36 16.95
CA LEU A 337 3.05 -6.16 15.77
C LEU A 337 4.32 -6.97 15.99
N PHE A 338 5.43 -6.33 16.38
CA PHE A 338 6.70 -7.02 16.55
C PHE A 338 6.67 -8.06 17.67
N PRO A 339 6.10 -7.79 18.86
CA PRO A 339 5.93 -8.81 19.89
C PRO A 339 5.12 -10.02 19.39
N ALA A 340 3.99 -9.80 18.70
CA ALA A 340 3.20 -10.88 18.14
C ALA A 340 3.96 -11.72 17.11
N VAL A 341 4.73 -11.07 16.22
CA VAL A 341 5.55 -11.77 15.22
C VAL A 341 6.68 -12.57 15.87
N ARG A 342 7.34 -12.03 16.90
CA ARG A 342 8.37 -12.78 17.65
C ARG A 342 7.79 -13.98 18.40
N GLY A 343 6.59 -13.83 18.95
CA GLY A 343 5.85 -14.88 19.65
C GLY A 343 5.09 -15.85 18.75
N ALA A 344 5.16 -15.69 17.44
CA ALA A 344 4.37 -16.49 16.49
C ALA A 344 4.74 -17.99 16.45
N GLY A 345 5.88 -18.41 17.04
CA GLY A 345 6.33 -19.79 17.00
C GLY A 345 6.51 -20.28 15.56
N GLU A 346 5.90 -21.42 15.22
CA GLU A 346 5.94 -22.04 13.89
C GLU A 346 4.93 -21.45 12.89
N ARG A 347 4.04 -20.54 13.34
CA ARG A 347 3.05 -19.91 12.45
C ARG A 347 3.72 -19.18 11.31
N VAL A 348 3.14 -19.29 10.13
CA VAL A 348 3.54 -18.49 8.97
C VAL A 348 3.02 -17.06 9.16
N VAL A 349 3.92 -16.09 9.09
CA VAL A 349 3.52 -14.67 9.17
C VAL A 349 3.05 -14.20 7.81
N VAL A 350 1.82 -13.70 7.73
CA VAL A 350 1.23 -13.21 6.47
C VAL A 350 0.85 -11.74 6.62
N ALA A 351 1.18 -10.94 5.60
CA ALA A 351 0.82 -9.53 5.53
C ALA A 351 0.64 -9.09 4.06
N PRO A 352 -0.54 -8.60 3.65
CA PRO A 352 -0.81 -8.25 2.24
C PRO A 352 -0.02 -7.01 1.77
N GLY A 353 0.27 -6.05 2.65
CA GLY A 353 0.96 -4.80 2.27
C GLY A 353 2.48 -4.93 2.22
N THR A 354 3.10 -4.39 1.17
CA THR A 354 4.57 -4.34 1.01
C THR A 354 5.23 -3.61 2.17
N SER A 355 4.72 -2.44 2.56
CA SER A 355 5.24 -1.68 3.71
C SER A 355 5.19 -2.49 5.02
N CYS A 356 4.14 -3.31 5.20
CA CYS A 356 3.99 -4.16 6.37
C CYS A 356 5.04 -5.27 6.39
N ARG A 357 5.29 -5.94 5.25
CA ARG A 357 6.29 -7.00 5.13
C ARG A 357 7.71 -6.49 5.38
N GLU A 358 8.06 -5.33 4.79
CA GLU A 358 9.36 -4.69 5.02
C GLU A 358 9.54 -4.27 6.49
N GLN A 359 8.49 -3.73 7.13
CA GLN A 359 8.54 -3.34 8.54
C GLN A 359 8.72 -4.54 9.48
N ILE A 360 8.02 -5.63 9.21
CA ILE A 360 8.15 -6.88 9.95
C ILE A 360 9.59 -7.42 9.82
N LEU A 361 10.11 -7.45 8.61
CA LEU A 361 11.49 -7.91 8.36
C LEU A 361 12.53 -7.05 9.10
N ASP A 362 12.40 -5.72 9.01
CA ASP A 362 13.33 -4.79 9.67
C ASP A 362 13.25 -4.87 11.20
N GLY A 363 12.03 -5.01 11.75
CA GLY A 363 11.82 -4.97 13.20
C GLY A 363 12.02 -6.31 13.92
N THR A 364 11.92 -7.44 13.18
CA THR A 364 11.93 -8.77 13.81
C THR A 364 12.91 -9.75 13.16
N GLY A 365 13.44 -9.43 11.98
CA GLY A 365 14.24 -10.35 11.17
C GLY A 365 13.41 -11.46 10.50
N ARG A 366 12.10 -11.52 10.73
CA ARG A 366 11.20 -12.55 10.22
C ARG A 366 10.59 -12.13 8.89
N ARG A 367 10.62 -13.03 7.90
CA ARG A 367 9.95 -12.78 6.61
C ARG A 367 8.44 -13.00 6.76
N ALA A 368 7.64 -12.06 6.27
CA ALA A 368 6.21 -12.23 6.10
C ALA A 368 5.89 -12.49 4.62
N LEU A 369 4.94 -13.39 4.34
CA LEU A 369 4.45 -13.71 3.00
C LEU A 369 3.24 -12.84 2.65
N HIS A 370 3.00 -12.66 1.35
CA HIS A 370 1.72 -12.15 0.87
C HIS A 370 0.69 -13.29 0.84
N PRO A 371 -0.63 -13.05 1.06
CA PRO A 371 -1.66 -14.09 0.96
C PRO A 371 -1.56 -14.92 -0.33
N ALA A 372 -1.43 -14.28 -1.49
CA ALA A 372 -1.27 -14.98 -2.77
C ALA A 372 0.03 -15.80 -2.86
N GLU A 373 1.12 -15.34 -2.23
CA GLU A 373 2.38 -16.08 -2.17
C GLU A 373 2.24 -17.32 -1.29
N TYR A 374 1.56 -17.19 -0.16
CA TYR A 374 1.33 -18.28 0.77
C TYR A 374 0.38 -19.34 0.19
N LEU A 375 -0.81 -18.93 -0.26
CA LEU A 375 -1.80 -19.86 -0.81
C LEU A 375 -1.28 -20.60 -2.08
N ALA A 376 -0.49 -19.92 -2.92
CA ALA A 376 0.09 -20.57 -4.10
C ALA A 376 1.12 -21.66 -3.78
N GLN A 377 1.69 -21.68 -2.58
CA GLN A 377 2.56 -22.77 -2.11
C GLN A 377 1.75 -24.02 -1.70
N LEU A 378 0.46 -23.85 -1.45
CA LEU A 378 -0.47 -24.90 -1.05
C LEU A 378 -1.31 -25.46 -2.20
N LEU A 379 -1.11 -24.97 -3.44
CA LEU A 379 -1.77 -25.56 -4.61
C LEU A 379 -1.46 -27.05 -4.71
N ALA A 380 -2.51 -27.87 -4.72
CA ALA A 380 -2.37 -29.29 -5.00
C ALA A 380 -1.83 -29.52 -6.43
N GLU A 381 -0.98 -30.53 -6.60
CA GLU A 381 -0.41 -30.92 -7.90
C GLU A 381 -1.47 -31.48 -8.86
#